data_486c5028b60aa6426c069f2e1ba757af
#
_entry.id   486c5028b60aa6426c069f2e1ba757af
#
_cell.length_a   1.000
_cell.length_b   1.000
_cell.length_c   1.000
_cell.angle_alpha   90.00
_cell.angle_beta   90.00
_cell.angle_gamma   90.00
#
_symmetry.space_group_name_H-M   'P 1'
#
loop_
_entity.id
_entity.type
_entity.pdbx_description
1 polymer ?
#
loop_
_entity_poly.entity_id
_entity_poly.type
_entity_poly.pdbx_seq_one_letter_code
_entity_poly.pdbx_strand_id
1 'polypeptide(L)'
;MQDASYIERFIEKDFHDWKDNWADSRTLLVKGCRQVGKTTSVRHFAGENYKYVIYVDVRSETDLSILESASESNVVERLTAFCEAHSEMHAFINSPDTVLILDEVQESKAIYERIRTFNRSLNCHVIFTGSNLKLAQDYFQPAGDCISMTMYPLSFEEYINYFGGYEYYQKNSISTICKEKYQWFQDLYSVYLRVGGYPEIFKSYVNGKQLDMQFEVLLDSFKNELRTRTAEICDFDKIDTMFYTICEVLCREKKGNARIVEVTSKLTEQAASKRISTKECNNILSWLQSANIINFCDKKDLATGELYSSERFYFEDLGLFCYLCRKYQIDASAVLGIAAETFVFKQLYEMHFIARFYGDRPAFAVKNQYELDFIVTSKIDRQTYGIEVKAGNNTAISLKKMLQTKDIDFAILAKGDAKVGEKEKIYTLPIFLVSKFTFDKGKAVKEDEPKRMDFFK
;
A
#
# COMPACT_ATOMS: atom_id res chain seq x y z
N MET A 1 -26.86 -14.74 3.58
CA MET A 1 -25.84 -15.60 2.96
C MET A 1 -24.70 -14.67 2.58
N GLN A 2 -23.52 -14.79 3.22
CA GLN A 2 -22.34 -14.08 2.75
C GLN A 2 -22.09 -14.51 1.30
N ASP A 3 -21.95 -13.53 0.42
CA ASP A 3 -21.60 -13.79 -0.97
C ASP A 3 -20.24 -14.50 -0.97
N ALA A 4 -20.23 -15.79 -1.31
CA ALA A 4 -19.01 -16.63 -1.30
C ALA A 4 -17.90 -16.11 -2.24
N SER A 5 -18.14 -15.01 -2.95
CA SER A 5 -17.21 -14.32 -3.85
C SER A 5 -16.51 -13.11 -3.22
N TYR A 6 -16.98 -12.60 -2.07
CA TYR A 6 -16.40 -11.42 -1.43
C TYR A 6 -15.23 -11.79 -0.51
N ILE A 7 -14.14 -11.03 -0.60
CA ILE A 7 -12.98 -11.15 0.27
C ILE A 7 -13.04 -9.99 1.25
N GLU A 8 -13.27 -10.28 2.53
CA GLU A 8 -13.30 -9.28 3.60
C GLU A 8 -11.96 -8.52 3.66
N ARG A 9 -12.03 -7.19 3.72
CA ARG A 9 -10.87 -6.31 3.75
C ARG A 9 -10.78 -5.61 5.11
N PHE A 10 -9.58 -5.57 5.66
CA PHE A 10 -9.37 -4.95 6.98
C PHE A 10 -9.60 -3.44 6.98
N ILE A 11 -9.43 -2.77 5.84
CA ILE A 11 -9.73 -1.35 5.70
C ILE A 11 -11.23 -1.02 5.94
N GLU A 12 -12.13 -1.99 5.87
CA GLU A 12 -13.55 -1.75 6.13
C GLU A 12 -13.83 -1.36 7.59
N LYS A 13 -12.95 -1.77 8.52
CA LYS A 13 -12.99 -1.27 9.91
C LYS A 13 -12.76 0.24 9.98
N ASP A 14 -11.86 0.74 9.14
CA ASP A 14 -11.60 2.18 9.05
C ASP A 14 -12.78 2.91 8.37
N PHE A 15 -13.49 2.26 7.44
CA PHE A 15 -14.72 2.81 6.86
C PHE A 15 -15.84 2.93 7.91
N HIS A 16 -15.97 1.95 8.81
CA HIS A 16 -16.90 2.02 9.93
C HIS A 16 -16.51 3.16 10.90
N ASP A 17 -15.23 3.27 11.27
CA ASP A 17 -14.74 4.38 12.11
C ASP A 17 -15.01 5.75 11.45
N TRP A 18 -14.79 5.87 10.15
CA TRP A 18 -15.13 7.09 9.42
C TRP A 18 -16.64 7.38 9.47
N LYS A 19 -17.49 6.38 9.21
CA LYS A 19 -18.94 6.53 9.24
C LYS A 19 -19.42 7.01 10.60
N ASP A 20 -18.93 6.38 11.67
CA ASP A 20 -19.44 6.61 13.04
C ASP A 20 -18.92 7.95 13.63
N ASN A 21 -17.75 8.43 13.20
CA ASN A 21 -17.11 9.56 13.86
C ASN A 21 -16.93 10.80 12.95
N TRP A 22 -16.99 10.66 11.63
CA TRP A 22 -16.53 11.72 10.73
C TRP A 22 -17.45 11.99 9.53
N ALA A 23 -18.31 11.07 9.12
CA ALA A 23 -19.04 11.13 7.86
C ALA A 23 -19.98 12.35 7.74
N ASP A 24 -20.53 12.82 8.86
CA ASP A 24 -21.37 14.03 8.92
C ASP A 24 -20.58 15.33 8.64
N SER A 25 -19.27 15.31 8.72
CA SER A 25 -18.42 16.51 8.59
C SER A 25 -17.35 16.40 7.54
N ARG A 26 -17.01 15.19 7.10
CA ARG A 26 -15.90 14.92 6.18
C ARG A 26 -16.22 13.78 5.22
N THR A 27 -16.02 14.03 3.95
CA THR A 27 -16.09 12.99 2.93
C THR A 27 -14.96 11.97 3.11
N LEU A 28 -15.13 10.76 2.56
CA LEU A 28 -14.09 9.74 2.48
C LEU A 28 -13.47 9.71 1.08
N LEU A 29 -12.14 9.70 1.01
CA LEU A 29 -11.38 9.50 -0.22
C LEU A 29 -10.59 8.21 -0.13
N VAL A 30 -11.02 7.16 -0.84
CA VAL A 30 -10.33 5.86 -0.91
C VAL A 30 -9.42 5.83 -2.13
N LYS A 31 -8.13 5.90 -1.90
CA LYS A 31 -7.10 5.82 -2.95
C LYS A 31 -6.34 4.50 -2.88
N GLY A 32 -5.62 4.16 -3.93
CA GLY A 32 -4.82 2.94 -3.98
C GLY A 32 -4.61 2.45 -5.39
N CYS A 33 -3.74 1.47 -5.57
CA CYS A 33 -3.41 0.86 -6.85
C CYS A 33 -4.67 0.42 -7.61
N ARG A 34 -4.57 0.37 -8.93
CA ARG A 34 -5.64 -0.19 -9.76
C ARG A 34 -5.83 -1.68 -9.42
N GLN A 35 -7.08 -2.15 -9.49
CA GLN A 35 -7.46 -3.55 -9.25
C GLN A 35 -7.23 -4.09 -7.82
N VAL A 36 -6.99 -3.23 -6.81
CA VAL A 36 -6.90 -3.65 -5.41
C VAL A 36 -8.26 -3.88 -4.72
N GLY A 37 -9.37 -3.60 -5.43
CA GLY A 37 -10.72 -3.85 -4.94
C GLY A 37 -11.42 -2.64 -4.31
N LYS A 38 -10.97 -1.39 -4.54
CA LYS A 38 -11.58 -0.15 -3.98
C LYS A 38 -13.09 -0.11 -4.20
N THR A 39 -13.51 -0.15 -5.47
CA THR A 39 -14.93 -0.13 -5.85
C THR A 39 -15.73 -1.23 -5.17
N THR A 40 -15.18 -2.45 -5.14
CA THR A 40 -15.84 -3.62 -4.53
C THR A 40 -16.05 -3.43 -3.03
N SER A 41 -15.00 -3.03 -2.30
CA SER A 41 -15.09 -2.84 -0.84
C SER A 41 -15.98 -1.65 -0.46
N VAL A 42 -15.89 -0.53 -1.19
CA VAL A 42 -16.75 0.63 -0.93
C VAL A 42 -18.21 0.30 -1.22
N ARG A 43 -18.52 -0.42 -2.30
CA ARG A 43 -19.91 -0.84 -2.61
C ARG A 43 -20.44 -1.87 -1.61
N HIS A 44 -19.60 -2.81 -1.18
CA HIS A 44 -19.96 -3.79 -0.13
C HIS A 44 -20.30 -3.07 1.17
N PHE A 45 -19.39 -2.22 1.65
CA PHE A 45 -19.61 -1.40 2.84
C PHE A 45 -20.87 -0.54 2.73
N ALA A 46 -21.08 0.11 1.59
CA ALA A 46 -22.27 0.95 1.36
C ALA A 46 -23.56 0.15 1.41
N GLY A 47 -23.59 -1.01 0.77
CA GLY A 47 -24.78 -1.89 0.75
C GLY A 47 -25.19 -2.42 2.12
N GLU A 48 -24.21 -2.61 3.02
CA GLU A 48 -24.50 -3.08 4.38
C GLU A 48 -24.87 -1.95 5.35
N ASN A 49 -24.46 -0.70 5.05
CA ASN A 49 -24.49 0.38 6.01
C ASN A 49 -25.44 1.54 5.67
N TYR A 50 -25.99 1.58 4.45
CA TYR A 50 -26.86 2.66 3.99
C TYR A 50 -28.14 2.14 3.36
N LYS A 51 -29.22 2.87 3.58
CA LYS A 51 -30.53 2.55 2.99
C LYS A 51 -30.58 2.89 1.51
N TYR A 52 -29.92 3.97 1.12
CA TYR A 52 -29.88 4.48 -0.24
C TYR A 52 -28.43 4.62 -0.70
N VAL A 53 -28.08 3.93 -1.78
CA VAL A 53 -26.73 3.97 -2.37
C VAL A 53 -26.84 4.53 -3.77
N ILE A 54 -26.20 5.66 -4.00
CA ILE A 54 -26.04 6.29 -5.33
C ILE A 54 -24.60 6.06 -5.76
N TYR A 55 -24.44 5.35 -6.87
CA TYR A 55 -23.13 4.99 -7.40
C TYR A 55 -22.95 5.59 -8.80
N VAL A 56 -21.87 6.35 -8.99
CA VAL A 56 -21.50 6.99 -10.26
C VAL A 56 -20.06 6.59 -10.60
N ASP A 57 -19.87 5.86 -11.69
CA ASP A 57 -18.53 5.63 -12.27
C ASP A 57 -18.19 6.83 -13.18
N VAL A 58 -17.35 7.73 -12.67
CA VAL A 58 -16.97 8.97 -13.37
C VAL A 58 -16.29 8.71 -14.72
N ARG A 59 -15.71 7.54 -14.92
CA ARG A 59 -15.05 7.15 -16.18
C ARG A 59 -16.04 6.80 -17.29
N SER A 60 -17.15 6.17 -16.96
CA SER A 60 -18.10 5.63 -17.93
C SER A 60 -19.39 6.45 -18.07
N GLU A 61 -19.63 7.38 -17.15
CA GLU A 61 -20.85 8.18 -17.12
C GLU A 61 -20.85 9.26 -18.20
N THR A 62 -21.96 9.38 -18.90
CA THR A 62 -22.12 10.33 -20.04
C THR A 62 -22.65 11.69 -19.64
N ASP A 63 -23.43 11.76 -18.55
CA ASP A 63 -24.11 12.98 -18.12
C ASP A 63 -23.40 13.73 -16.97
N LEU A 64 -22.10 13.51 -16.84
CA LEU A 64 -21.26 14.12 -15.80
C LEU A 64 -21.32 15.65 -15.75
N SER A 65 -21.64 16.31 -16.87
CA SER A 65 -21.75 17.76 -16.95
C SER A 65 -22.73 18.34 -15.92
N ILE A 66 -23.76 17.57 -15.52
CA ILE A 66 -24.70 17.94 -14.45
C ILE A 66 -23.95 18.08 -13.14
N LEU A 67 -23.12 17.08 -12.76
CA LEU A 67 -22.34 17.06 -11.52
C LEU A 67 -21.12 17.99 -11.60
N GLU A 68 -20.49 18.08 -12.76
CA GLU A 68 -19.35 18.96 -13.01
C GLU A 68 -19.69 20.44 -12.89
N SER A 69 -20.95 20.83 -13.10
CA SER A 69 -21.45 22.18 -12.91
C SER A 69 -22.01 22.46 -11.51
N ALA A 70 -21.93 21.51 -10.58
CA ALA A 70 -22.43 21.68 -9.21
C ALA A 70 -21.64 22.77 -8.46
N SER A 71 -22.36 23.56 -7.67
CA SER A 71 -21.86 24.59 -6.76
C SER A 71 -22.48 24.43 -5.39
N GLU A 72 -21.98 25.12 -4.39
CA GLU A 72 -22.56 25.08 -3.03
C GLU A 72 -24.05 25.43 -2.98
N SER A 73 -24.52 26.29 -3.91
CA SER A 73 -25.92 26.72 -3.95
C SER A 73 -26.86 25.79 -4.71
N ASN A 74 -26.37 24.89 -5.56
CA ASN A 74 -27.20 24.09 -6.45
C ASN A 74 -26.90 22.58 -6.46
N VAL A 75 -25.95 22.10 -5.64
CA VAL A 75 -25.50 20.70 -5.67
C VAL A 75 -26.63 19.70 -5.39
N VAL A 76 -27.56 20.03 -4.49
CA VAL A 76 -28.74 19.19 -4.18
C VAL A 76 -29.65 19.07 -5.41
N GLU A 77 -29.95 20.19 -6.07
CA GLU A 77 -30.75 20.24 -7.29
C GLU A 77 -30.07 19.45 -8.43
N ARG A 78 -28.77 19.62 -8.59
CA ARG A 78 -27.99 18.91 -9.62
C ARG A 78 -27.98 17.40 -9.40
N LEU A 79 -27.79 16.95 -8.15
CA LEU A 79 -27.87 15.51 -7.82
C LEU A 79 -29.28 14.95 -8.02
N THR A 80 -30.30 15.70 -7.65
CA THR A 80 -31.70 15.30 -7.90
C THR A 80 -31.94 15.12 -9.41
N ALA A 81 -31.58 16.11 -10.21
CA ALA A 81 -31.73 16.04 -11.67
C ALA A 81 -30.90 14.90 -12.28
N PHE A 82 -29.69 14.67 -11.77
CA PHE A 82 -28.84 13.55 -12.21
C PHE A 82 -29.51 12.20 -11.93
N CYS A 83 -30.00 11.97 -10.72
CA CYS A 83 -30.69 10.72 -10.37
C CYS A 83 -32.01 10.53 -11.13
N GLU A 84 -32.77 11.62 -11.40
CA GLU A 84 -33.99 11.56 -12.21
C GLU A 84 -33.73 11.21 -13.68
N ALA A 85 -32.57 11.61 -14.21
CA ALA A 85 -32.14 11.25 -15.57
C ALA A 85 -31.73 9.78 -15.70
N HIS A 86 -31.43 9.08 -14.58
CA HIS A 86 -30.97 7.70 -14.54
C HIS A 86 -32.00 6.81 -13.86
N SER A 87 -32.85 6.17 -14.65
CA SER A 87 -33.99 5.39 -14.16
C SER A 87 -33.64 4.19 -13.27
N GLU A 88 -32.38 3.69 -13.35
CA GLU A 88 -31.84 2.63 -12.50
C GLU A 88 -31.38 3.11 -11.11
N MET A 89 -31.25 4.42 -10.92
CA MET A 89 -30.86 5.01 -9.63
C MET A 89 -32.08 5.30 -8.76
N HIS A 90 -31.90 5.22 -7.46
CA HIS A 90 -32.88 5.70 -6.51
C HIS A 90 -33.02 7.21 -6.59
N ALA A 91 -34.23 7.74 -6.31
CA ALA A 91 -34.41 9.17 -6.12
C ALA A 91 -33.41 9.71 -5.07
N PHE A 92 -32.79 10.85 -5.34
CA PHE A 92 -31.84 11.43 -4.39
C PHE A 92 -32.55 11.92 -3.13
N ILE A 93 -32.10 11.39 -1.99
CA ILE A 93 -32.54 11.82 -0.66
C ILE A 93 -31.33 12.39 0.08
N ASN A 94 -31.32 13.69 0.32
CA ASN A 94 -30.22 14.37 1.01
C ASN A 94 -30.29 14.16 2.54
N SER A 95 -29.92 12.97 3.01
CA SER A 95 -29.93 12.58 4.41
C SER A 95 -28.77 11.63 4.75
N PRO A 96 -28.41 11.44 6.04
CA PRO A 96 -27.36 10.50 6.46
C PRO A 96 -27.65 9.02 6.12
N ASP A 97 -28.91 8.67 5.79
CA ASP A 97 -29.27 7.32 5.32
C ASP A 97 -28.79 7.05 3.87
N THR A 98 -28.32 8.09 3.17
CA THR A 98 -27.85 8.04 1.79
C THR A 98 -26.34 8.14 1.74
N VAL A 99 -25.71 7.33 0.88
CA VAL A 99 -24.32 7.51 0.47
C VAL A 99 -24.21 7.75 -1.03
N LEU A 100 -23.49 8.80 -1.39
CA LEU A 100 -23.06 9.08 -2.77
C LEU A 100 -21.65 8.55 -2.97
N ILE A 101 -21.47 7.63 -3.91
CA ILE A 101 -20.16 7.08 -4.28
C ILE A 101 -19.79 7.64 -5.66
N LEU A 102 -18.70 8.38 -5.73
CA LEU A 102 -18.11 8.88 -6.97
C LEU A 102 -16.80 8.09 -7.20
N ASP A 103 -16.88 7.13 -8.12
CA ASP A 103 -15.78 6.18 -8.39
C ASP A 103 -14.90 6.68 -9.53
N GLU A 104 -13.57 6.43 -9.45
CA GLU A 104 -12.55 6.83 -10.42
C GLU A 104 -12.52 8.37 -10.69
N VAL A 105 -12.60 9.18 -9.61
CA VAL A 105 -12.71 10.64 -9.70
C VAL A 105 -11.55 11.35 -10.39
N GLN A 106 -10.40 10.69 -10.57
CA GLN A 106 -9.29 11.24 -11.36
C GLN A 106 -9.61 11.39 -12.85
N GLU A 107 -10.70 10.79 -13.33
CA GLU A 107 -11.14 10.90 -14.73
C GLU A 107 -11.84 12.25 -15.01
N SER A 108 -12.35 12.95 -13.97
CA SER A 108 -12.88 14.31 -14.09
C SER A 108 -12.24 15.24 -13.08
N LYS A 109 -11.39 16.15 -13.60
CA LYS A 109 -10.80 17.22 -12.80
C LYS A 109 -11.89 18.08 -12.13
N ALA A 110 -12.96 18.37 -12.84
CA ALA A 110 -14.05 19.19 -12.35
C ALA A 110 -14.74 18.54 -11.13
N ILE A 111 -15.01 17.23 -11.14
CA ILE A 111 -15.59 16.52 -10.00
C ILE A 111 -14.60 16.47 -8.84
N TYR A 112 -13.32 16.18 -9.11
CA TYR A 112 -12.29 16.13 -8.08
C TYR A 112 -12.16 17.47 -7.32
N GLU A 113 -12.18 18.59 -8.02
CA GLU A 113 -12.12 19.94 -7.43
C GLU A 113 -13.37 20.29 -6.60
N ARG A 114 -14.49 19.57 -6.78
CA ARG A 114 -15.75 19.77 -6.04
C ARG A 114 -15.89 18.92 -4.79
N ILE A 115 -14.88 18.16 -4.39
CA ILE A 115 -14.90 17.39 -3.11
C ILE A 115 -15.35 18.29 -1.96
N ARG A 116 -14.84 19.54 -1.90
CA ARG A 116 -15.24 20.51 -0.87
C ARG A 116 -16.72 20.91 -0.98
N THR A 117 -17.23 21.13 -2.19
CA THR A 117 -18.64 21.46 -2.42
C THR A 117 -19.55 20.34 -1.95
N PHE A 118 -19.24 19.10 -2.34
CA PHE A 118 -19.98 17.93 -1.88
C PHE A 118 -19.95 17.79 -0.35
N ASN A 119 -18.78 17.98 0.28
CA ASN A 119 -18.65 17.90 1.72
C ASN A 119 -19.49 18.93 2.49
N ARG A 120 -19.54 20.17 1.99
CA ARG A 120 -20.12 21.30 2.75
C ARG A 120 -21.61 21.51 2.53
N SER A 121 -22.12 21.02 1.42
CA SER A 121 -23.48 21.36 0.98
C SER A 121 -24.43 20.17 0.93
N LEU A 122 -23.95 18.96 1.24
CA LEU A 122 -24.78 17.76 1.32
C LEU A 122 -24.91 17.29 2.76
N ASN A 123 -26.09 16.78 3.09
CA ASN A 123 -26.36 16.06 4.34
C ASN A 123 -26.20 14.53 4.18
N CYS A 124 -26.09 14.03 2.95
CA CYS A 124 -25.73 12.64 2.69
C CYS A 124 -24.22 12.46 2.81
N HIS A 125 -23.81 11.23 3.15
CA HIS A 125 -22.39 10.88 3.19
C HIS A 125 -21.83 10.74 1.78
N VAL A 126 -20.55 11.08 1.59
CA VAL A 126 -19.92 11.03 0.28
C VAL A 126 -18.61 10.28 0.33
N ILE A 127 -18.43 9.33 -0.59
CA ILE A 127 -17.22 8.54 -0.76
C ILE A 127 -16.69 8.76 -2.16
N PHE A 128 -15.43 9.16 -2.25
CA PHE A 128 -14.69 9.23 -3.50
C PHE A 128 -13.71 8.07 -3.60
N THR A 129 -13.56 7.50 -4.79
CA THR A 129 -12.47 6.54 -5.04
C THR A 129 -11.60 6.98 -6.22
N GLY A 130 -10.34 6.55 -6.20
CA GLY A 130 -9.46 6.82 -7.33
C GLY A 130 -8.15 6.04 -7.29
N SER A 131 -7.63 5.71 -8.48
CA SER A 131 -6.45 4.84 -8.61
C SER A 131 -5.12 5.59 -8.73
N ASN A 132 -5.09 6.81 -9.23
CA ASN A 132 -3.86 7.56 -9.50
C ASN A 132 -4.00 9.03 -9.12
N LEU A 133 -4.39 9.29 -7.88
CA LEU A 133 -4.74 10.63 -7.42
C LEU A 133 -3.53 11.55 -7.21
N LYS A 134 -2.28 11.05 -7.23
CA LYS A 134 -1.09 11.92 -7.15
C LYS A 134 -1.00 12.87 -8.34
N LEU A 135 -1.42 12.44 -9.53
CA LEU A 135 -1.46 13.29 -10.70
C LEU A 135 -2.54 14.38 -10.62
N ALA A 136 -3.62 14.12 -9.85
CA ALA A 136 -4.65 15.12 -9.57
C ALA A 136 -4.27 16.06 -8.41
N GLN A 137 -3.37 15.65 -7.54
CA GLN A 137 -2.90 16.45 -6.38
C GLN A 137 -2.07 17.68 -6.77
N ASP A 138 -1.53 17.75 -7.99
CA ASP A 138 -0.83 18.95 -8.47
C ASP A 138 -1.75 20.18 -8.58
N TYR A 139 -3.07 19.99 -8.49
CA TYR A 139 -4.06 21.05 -8.68
C TYR A 139 -4.85 21.42 -7.41
N PHE A 140 -5.13 20.46 -6.52
CA PHE A 140 -5.96 20.72 -5.34
C PHE A 140 -5.82 19.61 -4.29
N GLN A 141 -5.52 19.98 -3.04
CA GLN A 141 -5.63 19.07 -1.89
C GLN A 141 -6.87 19.46 -1.09
N PRO A 142 -7.87 18.58 -0.94
CA PRO A 142 -9.07 18.84 -0.13
C PRO A 142 -8.76 18.75 1.37
N ALA A 143 -7.73 19.49 1.82
CA ALA A 143 -7.29 19.48 3.21
C ALA A 143 -8.41 19.99 4.13
N GLY A 144 -8.78 19.19 5.12
CA GLY A 144 -9.79 19.52 6.12
C GLY A 144 -11.22 19.10 5.78
N ASP A 145 -11.57 18.95 4.51
CA ASP A 145 -12.92 18.56 4.08
C ASP A 145 -13.04 17.06 3.77
N CYS A 146 -11.93 16.31 3.77
CA CYS A 146 -11.95 14.89 3.48
C CYS A 146 -10.94 14.08 4.32
N ILE A 147 -11.30 12.84 4.63
CA ILE A 147 -10.40 11.83 5.19
C ILE A 147 -9.92 10.94 4.06
N SER A 148 -8.60 10.84 3.91
CA SER A 148 -7.97 10.04 2.85
C SER A 148 -7.46 8.73 3.42
N MET A 149 -7.92 7.61 2.86
CA MET A 149 -7.48 6.27 3.19
C MET A 149 -6.83 5.62 1.97
N THR A 150 -5.75 4.87 2.19
CA THR A 150 -5.08 4.13 1.11
C THR A 150 -5.39 2.66 1.23
N MET A 151 -5.98 2.09 0.17
CA MET A 151 -6.23 0.66 0.05
C MET A 151 -5.07 -0.01 -0.69
N TYR A 152 -4.47 -0.97 -0.04
CA TYR A 152 -3.37 -1.78 -0.57
C TYR A 152 -3.87 -3.10 -1.15
N PRO A 153 -3.06 -3.85 -1.93
CA PRO A 153 -3.32 -5.26 -2.20
C PRO A 153 -3.55 -6.03 -0.89
N LEU A 154 -4.20 -7.20 -0.95
CA LEU A 154 -4.44 -8.05 0.24
C LEU A 154 -3.15 -8.20 1.05
N SER A 155 -3.24 -7.97 2.35
CA SER A 155 -2.14 -8.19 3.28
C SER A 155 -1.96 -9.69 3.60
N PHE A 156 -0.84 -10.05 4.19
CA PHE A 156 -0.63 -11.41 4.66
C PHE A 156 -1.61 -11.79 5.77
N GLU A 157 -1.96 -10.84 6.61
CA GLU A 157 -2.96 -11.01 7.67
C GLU A 157 -4.37 -11.23 7.11
N GLU A 158 -4.73 -10.59 5.99
CA GLU A 158 -6.00 -10.84 5.28
C GLU A 158 -6.02 -12.25 4.66
N TYR A 159 -4.87 -12.78 4.20
CA TYR A 159 -4.74 -14.20 3.83
C TYR A 159 -4.99 -15.13 5.01
N ILE A 160 -4.35 -14.84 6.15
CA ILE A 160 -4.56 -15.61 7.39
C ILE A 160 -6.04 -15.58 7.79
N ASN A 161 -6.71 -14.42 7.64
CA ASN A 161 -8.13 -14.26 7.93
C ASN A 161 -9.00 -15.10 6.99
N TYR A 162 -8.78 -15.00 5.69
CA TYR A 162 -9.53 -15.75 4.68
C TYR A 162 -9.49 -17.27 4.92
N PHE A 163 -8.33 -17.80 5.32
CA PHE A 163 -8.16 -19.22 5.63
C PHE A 163 -8.48 -19.59 7.09
N GLY A 164 -9.14 -18.70 7.84
CA GLY A 164 -9.66 -18.97 9.19
C GLY A 164 -8.61 -19.06 10.30
N GLY A 165 -7.42 -18.50 10.08
CA GLY A 165 -6.32 -18.53 11.05
C GLY A 165 -6.16 -17.28 11.90
N TYR A 166 -6.88 -16.21 11.61
CA TYR A 166 -6.59 -14.87 12.13
C TYR A 166 -6.86 -14.74 13.64
N GLU A 167 -7.90 -15.35 14.16
CA GLU A 167 -8.19 -15.34 15.59
C GLU A 167 -7.04 -16.00 16.39
N TYR A 168 -6.55 -17.15 15.92
CA TYR A 168 -5.38 -17.79 16.52
C TYR A 168 -4.13 -16.91 16.41
N TYR A 169 -3.92 -16.31 15.22
CA TYR A 169 -2.81 -15.40 14.97
C TYR A 169 -2.82 -14.21 15.93
N GLN A 170 -3.96 -13.58 16.16
CA GLN A 170 -4.09 -12.46 17.08
C GLN A 170 -3.85 -12.85 18.56
N LYS A 171 -4.44 -13.95 19.03
CA LYS A 171 -4.39 -14.37 20.43
C LYS A 171 -3.02 -14.87 20.90
N ASN A 172 -2.18 -15.33 19.98
CA ASN A 172 -0.89 -15.92 20.32
C ASN A 172 0.27 -14.95 20.04
N SER A 173 1.18 -14.80 20.99
CA SER A 173 2.46 -14.12 20.77
C SER A 173 3.36 -14.98 19.87
N ILE A 174 4.41 -14.38 19.31
CA ILE A 174 5.37 -15.09 18.44
C ILE A 174 5.94 -16.35 19.14
N SER A 175 6.19 -16.27 20.46
CA SER A 175 6.78 -17.35 21.25
C SER A 175 5.79 -18.46 21.64
N THR A 176 4.47 -18.24 21.52
CA THR A 176 3.43 -19.20 21.90
C THR A 176 2.78 -19.92 20.73
N ILE A 177 3.18 -19.59 19.49
CA ILE A 177 2.69 -20.29 18.30
C ILE A 177 3.17 -21.74 18.32
N CYS A 178 2.24 -22.70 18.25
CA CYS A 178 2.58 -24.13 18.20
C CYS A 178 3.20 -24.51 16.84
N LYS A 179 3.91 -25.64 16.82
CA LYS A 179 4.68 -26.10 15.65
C LYS A 179 3.81 -26.27 14.40
N GLU A 180 2.60 -26.80 14.54
CA GLU A 180 1.67 -27.05 13.44
C GLU A 180 1.20 -25.73 12.83
N LYS A 181 0.85 -24.74 13.66
CA LYS A 181 0.46 -23.41 13.20
C LYS A 181 1.62 -22.62 12.63
N TYR A 182 2.83 -22.80 13.19
CA TYR A 182 4.05 -22.22 12.62
C TYR A 182 4.26 -22.71 11.18
N GLN A 183 4.20 -24.03 10.96
CA GLN A 183 4.32 -24.61 9.61
C GLN A 183 3.23 -24.11 8.69
N TRP A 184 2.00 -24.05 9.15
CA TRP A 184 0.88 -23.54 8.37
C TRP A 184 1.08 -22.08 7.94
N PHE A 185 1.56 -21.19 8.83
CA PHE A 185 1.89 -19.80 8.47
C PHE A 185 3.04 -19.74 7.47
N GLN A 186 4.03 -20.59 7.60
CA GLN A 186 5.16 -20.66 6.66
C GLN A 186 4.71 -21.12 5.27
N ASP A 187 3.84 -22.12 5.19
CA ASP A 187 3.28 -22.61 3.94
C ASP A 187 2.41 -21.50 3.28
N LEU A 188 1.59 -20.83 4.07
CA LEU A 188 0.76 -19.72 3.62
C LEU A 188 1.60 -18.53 3.12
N TYR A 189 2.72 -18.24 3.79
CA TYR A 189 3.66 -17.22 3.33
C TYR A 189 4.25 -17.59 1.96
N SER A 190 4.58 -18.85 1.75
CA SER A 190 5.07 -19.34 0.44
C SER A 190 4.01 -19.18 -0.66
N VAL A 191 2.74 -19.38 -0.32
CA VAL A 191 1.61 -19.09 -1.23
C VAL A 191 1.53 -17.60 -1.51
N TYR A 192 1.60 -16.75 -0.46
CA TYR A 192 1.52 -15.30 -0.58
C TYR A 192 2.61 -14.72 -1.49
N LEU A 193 3.86 -15.21 -1.40
CA LEU A 193 4.94 -14.81 -2.30
C LEU A 193 4.65 -15.12 -3.77
N ARG A 194 3.90 -16.18 -4.05
CA ARG A 194 3.59 -16.61 -5.41
C ARG A 194 2.35 -15.92 -5.99
N VAL A 195 1.33 -15.71 -5.15
CA VAL A 195 0.01 -15.22 -5.56
C VAL A 195 -0.10 -13.71 -5.44
N GLY A 196 0.52 -13.12 -4.40
CA GLY A 196 0.41 -11.70 -4.09
C GLY A 196 -0.95 -11.31 -3.52
N GLY A 197 -1.21 -10.02 -3.47
CA GLY A 197 -2.41 -9.46 -2.84
C GLY A 197 -3.45 -8.90 -3.82
N TYR A 198 -3.31 -9.04 -5.13
CA TYR A 198 -4.36 -8.61 -6.06
C TYR A 198 -5.58 -9.54 -5.95
N PRO A 199 -6.78 -9.01 -5.60
CA PRO A 199 -7.95 -9.84 -5.30
C PRO A 199 -8.35 -10.81 -6.41
N GLU A 200 -8.29 -10.40 -7.68
CA GLU A 200 -8.66 -11.26 -8.81
C GLU A 200 -7.65 -12.39 -9.04
N ILE A 201 -6.36 -12.16 -8.76
CA ILE A 201 -5.32 -13.18 -8.80
C ILE A 201 -5.53 -14.17 -7.64
N PHE A 202 -5.81 -13.64 -6.45
CA PHE A 202 -6.11 -14.46 -5.27
C PHE A 202 -7.36 -15.33 -5.48
N LYS A 203 -8.46 -14.77 -6.00
CA LYS A 203 -9.67 -15.55 -6.37
C LYS A 203 -9.35 -16.63 -7.39
N SER A 204 -8.51 -16.33 -8.37
CA SER A 204 -8.09 -17.32 -9.38
C SER A 204 -7.30 -18.46 -8.73
N TYR A 205 -6.42 -18.14 -7.77
CA TYR A 205 -5.70 -19.17 -7.00
C TYR A 205 -6.66 -20.06 -6.21
N VAL A 206 -7.58 -19.48 -5.44
CA VAL A 206 -8.57 -20.24 -4.65
C VAL A 206 -9.43 -21.14 -5.53
N ASN A 207 -9.76 -20.68 -6.73
CA ASN A 207 -10.55 -21.43 -7.72
C ASN A 207 -9.71 -22.40 -8.59
N GLY A 208 -8.43 -22.58 -8.29
CA GLY A 208 -7.55 -23.52 -9.03
C GLY A 208 -7.25 -23.11 -10.47
N LYS A 209 -7.37 -21.81 -10.81
CA LYS A 209 -7.09 -21.30 -12.16
C LYS A 209 -5.60 -21.00 -12.36
N GLN A 210 -5.18 -20.89 -13.62
CA GLN A 210 -3.83 -20.50 -13.99
C GLN A 210 -3.58 -19.02 -13.63
N LEU A 211 -2.53 -18.75 -12.84
CA LEU A 211 -2.22 -17.41 -12.35
C LEU A 211 -1.50 -16.54 -13.38
N ASP A 212 -0.64 -17.14 -14.20
CA ASP A 212 0.19 -16.39 -15.16
C ASP A 212 -0.66 -15.58 -16.14
N MET A 213 -1.79 -16.14 -16.59
CA MET A 213 -2.73 -15.40 -17.43
C MET A 213 -3.34 -14.19 -16.72
N GLN A 214 -3.62 -14.30 -15.44
CA GLN A 214 -4.17 -13.18 -14.64
C GLN A 214 -3.14 -12.07 -14.41
N PHE A 215 -1.89 -12.45 -14.23
CA PHE A 215 -0.80 -11.46 -14.16
C PHE A 215 -0.58 -10.75 -15.49
N GLU A 216 -0.70 -11.43 -16.64
CA GLU A 216 -0.62 -10.77 -17.94
C GLU A 216 -1.77 -9.77 -18.12
N VAL A 217 -3.02 -10.14 -17.77
CA VAL A 217 -4.17 -9.22 -17.82
C VAL A 217 -3.94 -8.00 -16.92
N LEU A 218 -3.37 -8.19 -15.73
CA LEU A 218 -3.01 -7.09 -14.83
C LEU A 218 -1.95 -6.18 -15.46
N LEU A 219 -0.87 -6.75 -16.01
CA LEU A 219 0.19 -6.00 -16.68
C LEU A 219 -0.32 -5.22 -17.89
N ASP A 220 -1.17 -5.82 -18.70
CA ASP A 220 -1.78 -5.15 -19.84
C ASP A 220 -2.65 -3.97 -19.40
N SER A 221 -3.36 -4.10 -18.27
CA SER A 221 -4.10 -2.98 -17.71
C SER A 221 -3.19 -1.82 -17.28
N PHE A 222 -2.04 -2.12 -16.71
CA PHE A 222 -1.02 -1.11 -16.34
C PHE A 222 -0.40 -0.44 -17.57
N LYS A 223 -0.03 -1.24 -18.57
CA LYS A 223 0.53 -0.73 -19.83
C LYS A 223 -0.46 0.22 -20.55
N ASN A 224 -1.73 -0.18 -20.60
CA ASN A 224 -2.78 0.64 -21.20
C ASN A 224 -2.98 1.96 -20.45
N GLU A 225 -2.99 1.94 -19.11
CA GLU A 225 -3.09 3.15 -18.30
C GLU A 225 -1.88 4.06 -18.51
N LEU A 226 -0.67 3.51 -18.47
CA LEU A 226 0.54 4.27 -18.71
C LEU A 226 0.53 4.96 -20.09
N ARG A 227 0.09 4.24 -21.12
CA ARG A 227 -0.03 4.76 -22.48
C ARG A 227 -1.03 5.91 -22.61
N THR A 228 -2.17 5.81 -21.93
CA THR A 228 -3.19 6.86 -21.99
C THR A 228 -2.80 8.13 -21.24
N ARG A 229 -2.02 7.98 -20.15
CA ARG A 229 -1.65 9.10 -19.27
C ARG A 229 -0.34 9.77 -19.61
N THR A 230 0.55 9.08 -20.31
CA THR A 230 1.84 9.63 -20.76
C THR A 230 1.88 9.64 -22.29
N ALA A 231 1.44 10.73 -22.88
CA ALA A 231 1.39 10.90 -24.35
C ALA A 231 2.74 10.68 -25.08
N GLU A 232 3.83 10.61 -24.32
CA GLU A 232 5.21 10.42 -24.81
C GLU A 232 5.68 8.96 -24.84
N ILE A 233 4.93 8.02 -24.20
CA ILE A 233 5.32 6.60 -24.12
C ILE A 233 4.36 5.77 -24.95
N CYS A 234 4.68 5.58 -26.23
CA CYS A 234 3.79 4.88 -27.16
C CYS A 234 4.16 3.40 -27.38
N ASP A 235 5.21 2.89 -26.75
CA ASP A 235 5.79 1.58 -27.09
C ASP A 235 5.69 0.60 -25.90
N PHE A 236 4.92 -0.47 -26.08
CA PHE A 236 4.80 -1.53 -25.07
C PHE A 236 6.13 -2.26 -24.79
N ASP A 237 7.00 -2.38 -25.80
CA ASP A 237 8.29 -3.04 -25.64
C ASP A 237 9.21 -2.25 -24.70
N LYS A 238 9.09 -0.93 -24.67
CA LYS A 238 9.82 -0.08 -23.72
C LYS A 238 9.33 -0.28 -22.29
N ILE A 239 8.03 -0.47 -22.08
CA ILE A 239 7.44 -0.72 -20.77
C ILE A 239 7.90 -2.09 -20.25
N ASP A 240 7.88 -3.12 -21.08
CA ASP A 240 8.39 -4.45 -20.72
C ASP A 240 9.88 -4.40 -20.41
N THR A 241 10.66 -3.67 -21.22
CA THR A 241 12.10 -3.44 -20.96
C THR A 241 12.32 -2.75 -19.62
N MET A 242 11.45 -1.81 -19.25
CA MET A 242 11.50 -1.13 -17.96
C MET A 242 11.23 -2.10 -16.80
N PHE A 243 10.18 -2.90 -16.87
CA PHE A 243 9.87 -3.90 -15.84
C PHE A 243 10.99 -4.93 -15.69
N TYR A 244 11.53 -5.42 -16.80
CA TYR A 244 12.69 -6.30 -16.79
C TYR A 244 13.87 -5.66 -16.03
N THR A 245 14.24 -4.43 -16.43
CA THR A 245 15.40 -3.73 -15.85
C THR A 245 15.20 -3.43 -14.36
N ILE A 246 13.98 -3.05 -13.95
CA ILE A 246 13.62 -2.86 -12.54
C ILE A 246 13.85 -4.14 -11.75
N CYS A 247 13.33 -5.28 -12.22
CA CYS A 247 13.49 -6.56 -11.53
C CYS A 247 14.95 -7.00 -11.49
N GLU A 248 15.69 -6.83 -12.59
CA GLU A 248 17.11 -7.16 -12.66
C GLU A 248 17.94 -6.32 -11.69
N VAL A 249 17.70 -5.01 -11.62
CA VAL A 249 18.43 -4.10 -10.72
C VAL A 249 18.08 -4.42 -9.25
N LEU A 250 16.81 -4.69 -8.94
CA LEU A 250 16.40 -5.06 -7.58
C LEU A 250 17.09 -6.34 -7.10
N CYS A 251 17.25 -7.33 -7.97
CA CYS A 251 17.85 -8.63 -7.63
C CYS A 251 19.39 -8.61 -7.57
N ARG A 252 20.05 -7.50 -7.89
CA ARG A 252 21.49 -7.37 -7.73
C ARG A 252 21.85 -6.90 -6.33
N GLU A 253 22.70 -7.67 -5.66
CA GLU A 253 23.31 -7.24 -4.40
C GLU A 253 24.35 -6.14 -4.67
N LYS A 254 23.96 -4.88 -4.48
CA LYS A 254 24.90 -3.77 -4.35
C LYS A 254 24.59 -2.93 -3.13
N LYS A 255 25.48 -2.96 -2.16
CA LYS A 255 25.42 -2.10 -0.97
C LYS A 255 25.62 -0.63 -1.35
N GLY A 256 24.74 0.24 -0.88
CA GLY A 256 24.94 1.68 -0.89
C GLY A 256 24.67 2.40 -2.21
N ASN A 257 24.31 1.73 -3.30
CA ASN A 257 23.98 2.38 -4.58
C ASN A 257 22.48 2.68 -4.65
N ALA A 258 22.15 3.84 -5.15
CA ALA A 258 20.79 4.24 -5.44
C ALA A 258 20.26 3.39 -6.61
N ARG A 259 19.34 2.49 -6.34
CA ARG A 259 18.82 1.50 -7.31
C ARG A 259 18.19 2.15 -8.53
N ILE A 260 17.55 3.32 -8.35
CA ILE A 260 16.90 4.05 -9.45
C ILE A 260 17.91 4.58 -10.48
N VAL A 261 19.07 5.07 -10.03
CA VAL A 261 20.16 5.51 -10.92
C VAL A 261 20.64 4.36 -11.78
N GLU A 262 20.76 3.14 -11.23
CA GLU A 262 21.15 1.96 -12.00
C GLU A 262 20.10 1.60 -13.06
N VAL A 263 18.80 1.69 -12.74
CA VAL A 263 17.73 1.47 -13.73
C VAL A 263 17.87 2.46 -14.87
N THR A 264 18.01 3.75 -14.55
CA THR A 264 18.16 4.81 -15.56
C THR A 264 19.41 4.62 -16.41
N SER A 265 20.57 4.34 -15.82
CA SER A 265 21.83 4.11 -16.55
C SER A 265 21.71 2.94 -17.52
N LYS A 266 21.19 1.80 -17.06
CA LYS A 266 21.01 0.62 -17.91
C LYS A 266 20.09 0.86 -19.09
N LEU A 267 19.00 1.58 -18.88
CA LEU A 267 18.01 1.86 -19.94
C LEU A 267 18.53 2.86 -20.97
N THR A 268 19.37 3.81 -20.55
CA THR A 268 19.96 4.81 -21.45
C THR A 268 21.17 4.27 -22.24
N GLU A 269 21.83 3.22 -21.75
CA GLU A 269 23.00 2.58 -22.39
C GLU A 269 22.63 1.48 -23.39
N GLN A 270 21.37 1.10 -23.51
CA GLN A 270 20.93 0.04 -24.44
C GLN A 270 21.08 0.44 -25.92
N ALA A 271 21.01 -0.56 -26.79
CA ALA A 271 21.05 -0.36 -28.24
C ALA A 271 19.95 0.62 -28.70
N ALA A 272 20.23 1.42 -29.74
CA ALA A 272 19.39 2.54 -30.20
C ALA A 272 17.88 2.19 -30.36
N SER A 273 17.56 0.96 -30.78
CA SER A 273 16.18 0.47 -30.97
C SER A 273 15.43 0.18 -29.68
N LYS A 274 16.14 0.00 -28.53
CA LYS A 274 15.56 -0.29 -27.21
C LYS A 274 15.84 0.81 -26.18
N ARG A 275 16.51 1.87 -26.61
CA ARG A 275 16.92 2.95 -25.73
C ARG A 275 15.72 3.72 -25.20
N ILE A 276 15.67 3.86 -23.89
CA ILE A 276 14.71 4.72 -23.20
C ILE A 276 15.46 5.97 -22.76
N SER A 277 14.94 7.15 -23.11
CA SER A 277 15.56 8.41 -22.67
C SER A 277 15.40 8.60 -21.15
N THR A 278 16.27 9.37 -20.53
CA THR A 278 16.19 9.71 -19.10
C THR A 278 14.80 10.30 -18.74
N LYS A 279 14.24 11.12 -19.63
CA LYS A 279 12.91 11.73 -19.44
C LYS A 279 11.81 10.67 -19.42
N GLU A 280 11.80 9.76 -20.39
CA GLU A 280 10.84 8.63 -20.44
C GLU A 280 10.98 7.74 -19.21
N CYS A 281 12.22 7.42 -18.82
CA CYS A 281 12.50 6.62 -17.62
C CYS A 281 11.90 7.27 -16.37
N ASN A 282 12.16 8.55 -16.14
CA ASN A 282 11.63 9.29 -15.00
C ASN A 282 10.10 9.36 -15.02
N ASN A 283 9.48 9.54 -16.19
CA ASN A 283 8.04 9.55 -16.35
C ASN A 283 7.42 8.18 -15.98
N ILE A 284 8.01 7.07 -16.44
CA ILE A 284 7.54 5.72 -16.10
C ILE A 284 7.68 5.47 -14.59
N LEU A 285 8.83 5.79 -14.01
CA LEU A 285 9.07 5.59 -12.58
C LEU A 285 8.13 6.43 -11.71
N SER A 286 7.93 7.68 -12.07
CA SER A 286 6.97 8.58 -11.41
C SER A 286 5.55 8.02 -11.49
N TRP A 287 5.16 7.47 -12.64
CA TRP A 287 3.88 6.82 -12.80
C TRP A 287 3.77 5.55 -11.94
N LEU A 288 4.77 4.65 -11.96
CA LEU A 288 4.79 3.44 -11.13
C LEU A 288 4.63 3.77 -9.64
N GLN A 289 5.29 4.83 -9.19
CA GLN A 289 5.16 5.32 -7.81
C GLN A 289 3.77 5.90 -7.54
N SER A 290 3.26 6.74 -8.44
CA SER A 290 1.94 7.38 -8.26
C SER A 290 0.79 6.38 -8.35
N ALA A 291 0.96 5.31 -9.14
CA ALA A 291 0.03 4.20 -9.25
C ALA A 291 0.15 3.20 -8.07
N ASN A 292 1.07 3.44 -7.13
CA ASN A 292 1.40 2.54 -6.01
C ASN A 292 1.77 1.10 -6.48
N ILE A 293 2.53 0.99 -7.57
CA ILE A 293 3.10 -0.28 -8.03
C ILE A 293 4.47 -0.51 -7.38
N ILE A 294 5.21 0.60 -7.17
CA ILE A 294 6.45 0.62 -6.40
C ILE A 294 6.37 1.67 -5.29
N ASN A 295 7.06 1.42 -4.18
CA ASN A 295 7.21 2.36 -3.07
C ASN A 295 8.68 2.64 -2.81
N PHE A 296 9.03 3.90 -2.55
CA PHE A 296 10.38 4.28 -2.18
C PHE A 296 10.60 4.11 -0.68
N CYS A 297 11.79 3.64 -0.33
CA CYS A 297 12.28 3.53 1.03
C CYS A 297 13.25 4.67 1.31
N ASP A 298 12.95 5.50 2.30
CA ASP A 298 13.81 6.62 2.67
C ASP A 298 15.13 6.16 3.30
N LYS A 299 16.12 7.05 3.33
CA LYS A 299 17.38 6.84 4.03
C LYS A 299 17.37 7.61 5.33
N LYS A 300 17.71 6.96 6.45
CA LYS A 300 17.90 7.61 7.75
C LYS A 300 19.38 7.93 7.98
N ASP A 301 19.68 9.17 8.25
CA ASP A 301 21.00 9.56 8.75
C ASP A 301 21.10 9.23 10.24
N LEU A 302 22.10 8.41 10.60
CA LEU A 302 22.27 7.96 11.98
C LEU A 302 22.88 9.01 12.91
N ALA A 303 23.50 10.05 12.36
CA ALA A 303 24.11 11.12 13.15
C ALA A 303 23.09 12.22 13.50
N THR A 304 22.23 12.59 12.55
CA THR A 304 21.24 13.66 12.74
C THR A 304 19.85 13.10 13.11
N GLY A 305 19.56 11.84 12.78
CA GLY A 305 18.24 11.23 12.90
C GLY A 305 17.26 11.64 11.79
N GLU A 306 17.69 12.48 10.84
CA GLU A 306 16.86 12.97 9.75
C GLU A 306 16.60 11.92 8.69
N LEU A 307 15.42 12.01 8.04
CA LEU A 307 15.03 11.19 6.90
C LEU A 307 15.27 11.94 5.60
N TYR A 308 15.91 11.27 4.67
CA TYR A 308 16.18 11.78 3.32
C TYR A 308 15.48 10.91 2.29
N SER A 309 14.89 11.55 1.28
CA SER A 309 14.39 10.84 0.12
C SER A 309 15.50 9.99 -0.52
N SER A 310 15.18 8.78 -0.88
CA SER A 310 16.10 7.82 -1.45
C SER A 310 15.53 7.24 -2.73
N GLU A 311 16.43 6.72 -3.55
CA GLU A 311 16.11 6.02 -4.80
C GLU A 311 15.96 4.50 -4.60
N ARG A 312 16.04 4.00 -3.35
CA ARG A 312 15.74 2.61 -3.04
C ARG A 312 14.22 2.41 -3.09
N PHE A 313 13.78 1.35 -3.75
CA PHE A 313 12.36 1.06 -3.91
C PHE A 313 12.07 -0.43 -3.81
N TYR A 314 10.81 -0.74 -3.55
CA TYR A 314 10.27 -2.10 -3.50
C TYR A 314 8.93 -2.14 -4.24
N PHE A 315 8.58 -3.32 -4.78
CA PHE A 315 7.24 -3.52 -5.32
C PHE A 315 6.20 -3.50 -4.19
N GLU A 316 5.00 -2.95 -4.48
CA GLU A 316 3.87 -3.03 -3.55
C GLU A 316 3.34 -4.47 -3.46
N ASP A 317 3.35 -5.21 -4.56
CA ASP A 317 2.83 -6.57 -4.61
C ASP A 317 3.92 -7.61 -4.88
N LEU A 318 4.01 -8.58 -3.97
CA LEU A 318 5.02 -9.65 -4.04
C LEU A 318 4.74 -10.66 -5.13
N GLY A 319 3.48 -11.01 -5.39
CA GLY A 319 3.10 -11.93 -6.45
C GLY A 319 3.47 -11.38 -7.81
N LEU A 320 3.18 -10.08 -8.04
CA LEU A 320 3.58 -9.39 -9.27
C LEU A 320 5.11 -9.37 -9.43
N PHE A 321 5.85 -9.02 -8.38
CA PHE A 321 7.32 -9.03 -8.41
C PHE A 321 7.87 -10.42 -8.74
N CYS A 322 7.42 -11.45 -8.02
CA CYS A 322 7.86 -12.82 -8.25
C CYS A 322 7.44 -13.35 -9.64
N TYR A 323 6.26 -12.96 -10.11
CA TYR A 323 5.80 -13.29 -11.46
C TYR A 323 6.71 -12.67 -12.53
N LEU A 324 6.99 -11.36 -12.45
CA LEU A 324 7.89 -10.67 -13.37
C LEU A 324 9.28 -11.29 -13.39
N CYS A 325 9.84 -11.63 -12.22
CA CYS A 325 11.13 -12.29 -12.13
C CYS A 325 11.13 -13.66 -12.82
N ARG A 326 10.06 -14.47 -12.67
CA ARG A 326 9.93 -15.74 -13.42
C ARG A 326 9.78 -15.50 -14.92
N LYS A 327 8.94 -14.57 -15.33
CA LYS A 327 8.73 -14.19 -16.74
C LYS A 327 10.04 -13.80 -17.42
N TYR A 328 10.89 -13.07 -16.71
CA TYR A 328 12.16 -12.59 -17.22
C TYR A 328 13.36 -13.51 -16.89
N GLN A 329 13.13 -14.67 -16.30
CA GLN A 329 14.14 -15.69 -15.98
C GLN A 329 15.29 -15.16 -15.10
N ILE A 330 14.96 -14.32 -14.12
CA ILE A 330 15.91 -13.80 -13.14
C ILE A 330 16.26 -14.90 -12.12
N ASP A 331 17.51 -14.92 -11.66
CA ASP A 331 18.02 -15.93 -10.71
C ASP A 331 17.16 -16.05 -9.45
N ALA A 332 16.66 -17.26 -9.20
CA ALA A 332 15.70 -17.53 -8.13
C ALA A 332 16.27 -17.26 -6.72
N SER A 333 17.59 -17.42 -6.53
CA SER A 333 18.23 -17.18 -5.23
C SER A 333 18.25 -15.70 -4.87
N ALA A 334 18.51 -14.85 -5.87
CA ALA A 334 18.45 -13.39 -5.72
C ALA A 334 17.03 -12.91 -5.49
N VAL A 335 16.05 -13.49 -6.19
CA VAL A 335 14.60 -13.15 -6.04
C VAL A 335 14.14 -13.41 -4.62
N LEU A 336 14.50 -14.54 -4.01
CA LEU A 336 14.08 -14.87 -2.63
C LEU A 336 14.58 -13.86 -1.60
N GLY A 337 15.80 -13.35 -1.77
CA GLY A 337 16.35 -12.31 -0.89
C GLY A 337 15.55 -11.01 -0.97
N ILE A 338 15.31 -10.52 -2.18
CA ILE A 338 14.55 -9.28 -2.39
C ILE A 338 13.07 -9.46 -2.05
N ALA A 339 12.47 -10.61 -2.31
CA ALA A 339 11.09 -10.89 -1.90
C ALA A 339 10.93 -10.85 -0.37
N ALA A 340 11.91 -11.38 0.36
CA ALA A 340 11.93 -11.29 1.82
C ALA A 340 12.05 -9.85 2.33
N GLU A 341 12.97 -9.05 1.76
CA GLU A 341 13.10 -7.63 2.08
C GLU A 341 11.82 -6.86 1.72
N THR A 342 11.25 -7.10 0.54
CA THR A 342 10.00 -6.47 0.08
C THR A 342 8.84 -6.79 1.03
N PHE A 343 8.74 -8.05 1.48
CA PHE A 343 7.72 -8.44 2.46
C PHE A 343 7.88 -7.67 3.78
N VAL A 344 9.10 -7.63 4.32
CA VAL A 344 9.36 -6.90 5.58
C VAL A 344 9.10 -5.41 5.42
N PHE A 345 9.57 -4.80 4.31
CA PHE A 345 9.28 -3.40 4.00
C PHE A 345 7.78 -3.14 3.99
N LYS A 346 7.02 -3.96 3.26
CA LYS A 346 5.57 -3.83 3.17
C LYS A 346 4.91 -3.94 4.54
N GLN A 347 5.28 -4.95 5.35
CA GLN A 347 4.74 -5.11 6.70
C GLN A 347 5.02 -3.88 7.58
N LEU A 348 6.25 -3.37 7.59
CA LEU A 348 6.61 -2.17 8.35
C LEU A 348 5.90 -0.91 7.83
N TYR A 349 5.76 -0.80 6.52
CA TYR A 349 5.09 0.32 5.87
C TYR A 349 3.59 0.33 6.17
N GLU A 350 2.93 -0.82 6.11
CA GLU A 350 1.51 -0.98 6.45
C GLU A 350 1.26 -0.72 7.94
N MET A 351 2.12 -1.22 8.83
CA MET A 351 2.05 -0.93 10.27
C MET A 351 2.14 0.57 10.56
N HIS A 352 2.98 1.30 9.83
CA HIS A 352 3.08 2.75 9.97
C HIS A 352 1.80 3.48 9.53
N PHE A 353 1.22 3.10 8.39
CA PHE A 353 0.06 3.78 7.82
C PHE A 353 -1.28 3.32 8.41
N ILE A 354 -1.45 2.03 8.63
CA ILE A 354 -2.72 1.44 9.10
C ILE A 354 -2.83 1.56 10.61
N ALA A 355 -1.81 1.16 11.34
CA ALA A 355 -1.86 1.16 12.80
C ALA A 355 -1.58 2.51 13.44
N ARG A 356 -0.99 3.49 12.73
CA ARG A 356 -0.56 4.82 13.21
C ARG A 356 0.27 4.82 14.51
N PHE A 357 0.74 3.63 14.93
CA PHE A 357 1.33 3.40 16.25
C PHE A 357 2.87 3.43 16.24
N TYR A 358 3.48 3.17 15.10
CA TYR A 358 4.92 2.93 15.05
C TYR A 358 5.65 4.05 14.31
N GLY A 359 6.10 5.02 15.02
CA GLY A 359 7.14 5.99 14.72
C GLY A 359 7.27 6.48 13.26
N ASP A 360 8.51 6.54 12.82
CA ASP A 360 8.88 6.99 11.47
C ASP A 360 8.58 5.92 10.42
N ARG A 361 8.46 6.35 9.14
CA ARG A 361 8.42 5.41 8.02
C ARG A 361 9.64 4.49 8.06
N PRO A 362 9.52 3.22 7.63
CA PRO A 362 10.68 2.37 7.51
C PRO A 362 11.66 3.00 6.53
N ALA A 363 12.90 3.14 6.97
CA ALA A 363 14.00 3.67 6.20
C ALA A 363 15.15 2.68 6.26
N PHE A 364 16.10 2.74 5.32
CA PHE A 364 17.36 2.04 5.49
C PHE A 364 18.42 2.98 6.09
N ALA A 365 19.48 2.42 6.62
CA ALA A 365 20.58 3.20 7.18
C ALA A 365 21.93 2.64 6.73
N VAL A 366 22.88 3.54 6.46
CA VAL A 366 24.25 3.21 6.10
C VAL A 366 25.19 3.98 7.01
N LYS A 367 26.15 3.27 7.64
CA LYS A 367 27.25 3.89 8.40
C LYS A 367 28.56 3.20 8.04
N ASN A 368 29.46 3.97 7.42
CA ASN A 368 30.70 3.42 6.87
C ASN A 368 30.44 2.27 5.86
N GLN A 369 30.92 1.07 6.18
CA GLN A 369 30.73 -0.15 5.38
C GLN A 369 29.54 -1.01 5.82
N TYR A 370 28.80 -0.57 6.86
CA TYR A 370 27.68 -1.33 7.41
C TYR A 370 26.36 -0.74 6.95
N GLU A 371 25.44 -1.59 6.55
CA GLU A 371 24.11 -1.24 6.12
C GLU A 371 23.08 -2.04 6.92
N LEU A 372 21.98 -1.39 7.29
CA LEU A 372 20.75 -2.02 7.78
C LEU A 372 19.71 -2.00 6.69
N ASP A 373 19.04 -3.11 6.48
CA ASP A 373 17.95 -3.21 5.52
C ASP A 373 16.83 -2.23 5.89
N PHE A 374 16.48 -2.16 7.20
CA PHE A 374 15.52 -1.18 7.70
C PHE A 374 15.92 -0.67 9.09
N ILE A 375 15.42 0.53 9.39
CA ILE A 375 15.50 1.18 10.70
C ILE A 375 14.18 1.88 11.00
N VAL A 376 13.70 1.73 12.23
CA VAL A 376 12.43 2.32 12.71
C VAL A 376 12.64 2.89 14.09
N THR A 377 12.07 4.07 14.36
CA THR A 377 11.99 4.61 15.72
C THR A 377 10.57 4.41 16.23
N SER A 378 10.40 3.64 17.28
CA SER A 378 9.10 3.32 17.86
C SER A 378 8.50 4.52 18.60
N LYS A 379 7.20 4.76 18.42
CA LYS A 379 6.44 5.74 19.23
C LYS A 379 6.12 5.21 20.63
N ILE A 380 6.13 3.89 20.81
CA ILE A 380 5.74 3.24 22.07
C ILE A 380 6.83 3.47 23.14
N ASP A 381 8.08 3.19 22.81
CA ASP A 381 9.19 3.27 23.75
C ASP A 381 10.26 4.30 23.33
N ARG A 382 10.08 4.95 22.18
CA ARG A 382 11.02 5.93 21.58
C ARG A 382 12.41 5.37 21.31
N GLN A 383 12.53 4.05 21.22
CA GLN A 383 13.79 3.39 20.91
C GLN A 383 13.94 3.17 19.41
N THR A 384 15.16 3.10 18.96
CA THR A 384 15.52 2.86 17.57
C THR A 384 15.84 1.38 17.35
N TYR A 385 15.10 0.76 16.44
CA TYR A 385 15.23 -0.65 16.07
C TYR A 385 15.88 -0.78 14.70
N GLY A 386 17.02 -1.47 14.64
CA GLY A 386 17.61 -1.88 13.37
C GLY A 386 17.09 -3.26 12.95
N ILE A 387 16.80 -3.42 11.67
CA ILE A 387 16.22 -4.66 11.14
C ILE A 387 17.10 -5.13 9.99
N GLU A 388 17.49 -6.40 10.05
CA GLU A 388 18.20 -7.09 8.97
C GLU A 388 17.40 -8.31 8.53
N VAL A 389 17.22 -8.47 7.21
CA VAL A 389 16.42 -9.54 6.60
C VAL A 389 17.38 -10.54 5.96
N LYS A 390 17.20 -11.82 6.26
CA LYS A 390 18.01 -12.90 5.70
C LYS A 390 17.12 -14.06 5.25
N ALA A 391 17.01 -14.24 3.95
CA ALA A 391 16.32 -15.42 3.40
C ALA A 391 17.01 -16.75 3.79
N GLY A 392 18.33 -16.71 4.05
CA GLY A 392 19.17 -17.86 4.43
C GLY A 392 19.81 -17.73 5.82
N ASN A 393 20.89 -18.50 6.07
CA ASN A 393 21.54 -18.64 7.38
C ASN A 393 22.67 -17.63 7.67
N ASN A 394 22.79 -16.56 6.93
CA ASN A 394 23.85 -15.57 7.09
C ASN A 394 23.83 -14.86 8.45
N THR A 395 25.00 -14.37 8.88
CA THR A 395 25.19 -13.68 10.17
C THR A 395 24.88 -12.17 10.02
N ALA A 396 24.25 -11.59 11.04
CA ALA A 396 23.89 -10.18 11.10
C ALA A 396 25.04 -9.31 11.67
N ILE A 397 26.10 -9.10 10.88
CA ILE A 397 27.29 -8.35 11.31
C ILE A 397 26.95 -6.87 11.52
N SER A 398 26.19 -6.25 10.60
CA SER A 398 25.80 -4.85 10.67
C SER A 398 24.99 -4.55 11.94
N LEU A 399 24.00 -5.39 12.28
CA LEU A 399 23.20 -5.25 13.50
C LEU A 399 24.08 -5.25 14.77
N LYS A 400 24.98 -6.22 14.90
CA LYS A 400 25.90 -6.30 16.05
C LYS A 400 26.76 -5.05 16.16
N LYS A 401 27.32 -4.60 15.04
CA LYS A 401 28.18 -3.43 15.04
C LYS A 401 27.44 -2.16 15.45
N MET A 402 26.24 -1.95 14.88
CA MET A 402 25.45 -0.75 15.18
C MET A 402 24.86 -0.76 16.60
N LEU A 403 24.56 -1.93 17.18
CA LEU A 403 24.27 -2.07 18.62
C LEU A 403 25.47 -1.67 19.50
N GLN A 404 26.69 -2.13 19.15
CA GLN A 404 27.92 -1.82 19.90
C GLN A 404 28.25 -0.32 19.84
N THR A 405 28.03 0.34 18.70
CA THR A 405 28.26 1.78 18.52
C THR A 405 27.07 2.64 18.98
N LYS A 406 26.02 2.03 19.53
CA LYS A 406 24.80 2.69 20.02
C LYS A 406 24.07 3.52 18.95
N ASP A 407 24.17 3.12 17.69
CA ASP A 407 23.41 3.70 16.60
C ASP A 407 21.96 3.22 16.57
N ILE A 408 21.72 2.05 17.14
CA ILE A 408 20.42 1.45 17.40
C ILE A 408 20.36 0.94 18.84
N ASP A 409 19.16 0.89 19.43
CA ASP A 409 18.95 0.44 20.79
C ASP A 409 18.63 -1.06 20.85
N PHE A 410 17.94 -1.55 19.85
CA PHE A 410 17.53 -2.96 19.67
C PHE A 410 17.72 -3.39 18.22
N ALA A 411 17.83 -4.68 18.02
CA ALA A 411 17.98 -5.28 16.70
C ALA A 411 16.98 -6.39 16.45
N ILE A 412 16.48 -6.47 15.21
CA ILE A 412 15.61 -7.53 14.72
C ILE A 412 16.33 -8.25 13.59
N LEU A 413 16.49 -9.56 13.72
CA LEU A 413 16.97 -10.43 12.66
C LEU A 413 15.79 -11.25 12.13
N ALA A 414 15.19 -10.80 11.03
CA ALA A 414 14.13 -11.51 10.35
C ALA A 414 14.73 -12.57 9.41
N LYS A 415 14.47 -13.85 9.67
CA LYS A 415 15.02 -14.99 8.91
C LYS A 415 13.92 -15.84 8.31
N GLY A 416 14.21 -16.47 7.16
CA GLY A 416 13.26 -17.38 6.49
C GLY A 416 12.82 -18.55 7.35
N ASP A 417 13.79 -19.27 7.93
CA ASP A 417 13.55 -20.33 8.88
C ASP A 417 14.33 -20.04 10.17
N ALA A 418 13.64 -19.56 11.19
CA ALA A 418 14.27 -19.16 12.43
C ALA A 418 13.49 -19.64 13.64
N LYS A 419 14.21 -20.16 14.63
CA LYS A 419 13.68 -20.26 15.98
C LYS A 419 13.61 -18.88 16.59
N VAL A 420 12.44 -18.55 17.12
CA VAL A 420 12.22 -17.29 17.84
C VAL A 420 13.12 -17.26 19.08
N GLY A 421 13.81 -16.16 19.28
CA GLY A 421 14.69 -16.00 20.43
C GLY A 421 15.27 -14.60 20.53
N GLU A 422 15.83 -14.32 21.72
CA GLU A 422 16.55 -13.10 22.01
C GLU A 422 17.95 -13.42 22.52
N LYS A 423 18.93 -12.73 21.97
CA LYS A 423 20.30 -12.76 22.48
C LYS A 423 20.95 -11.39 22.30
N GLU A 424 21.46 -10.82 23.40
CA GLU A 424 22.21 -9.54 23.36
C GLU A 424 21.44 -8.40 22.67
N LYS A 425 20.13 -8.24 22.97
CA LYS A 425 19.22 -7.27 22.35
C LYS A 425 18.95 -7.53 20.85
N ILE A 426 19.31 -8.68 20.33
CA ILE A 426 18.97 -9.13 18.98
C ILE A 426 17.81 -10.11 19.07
N TYR A 427 16.66 -9.69 18.55
CA TYR A 427 15.45 -10.52 18.45
C TYR A 427 15.46 -11.25 17.12
N THR A 428 15.55 -12.57 17.14
CA THR A 428 15.46 -13.40 15.95
C THR A 428 14.04 -13.91 15.80
N LEU A 429 13.45 -13.74 14.62
CA LEU A 429 12.09 -14.15 14.32
C LEU A 429 11.91 -14.53 12.84
N PRO A 430 10.90 -15.37 12.52
CA PRO A 430 10.56 -15.68 11.14
C PRO A 430 10.08 -14.46 10.39
N ILE A 431 10.44 -14.35 9.11
CA ILE A 431 10.06 -13.22 8.24
C ILE A 431 8.53 -13.01 8.26
N PHE A 432 7.76 -14.08 8.14
CA PHE A 432 6.29 -14.02 8.08
C PHE A 432 5.60 -13.67 9.41
N LEU A 433 6.36 -13.47 10.49
CA LEU A 433 5.85 -13.01 11.79
C LEU A 433 6.35 -11.62 12.18
N VAL A 434 6.98 -10.88 11.27
CA VAL A 434 7.51 -9.53 11.55
C VAL A 434 6.43 -8.58 12.04
N SER A 435 5.22 -8.62 11.47
CA SER A 435 4.10 -7.79 11.88
C SER A 435 3.60 -8.05 13.31
N LYS A 436 3.96 -9.18 13.91
CA LYS A 436 3.65 -9.47 15.32
C LYS A 436 4.66 -8.90 16.31
N PHE A 437 5.76 -8.31 15.84
CA PHE A 437 6.74 -7.71 16.74
C PHE A 437 6.25 -6.33 17.21
N THR A 438 6.20 -6.12 18.51
CA THR A 438 5.49 -5.00 19.12
C THR A 438 6.33 -3.72 19.30
N PHE A 439 7.61 -3.71 18.96
CA PHE A 439 8.51 -2.55 19.08
C PHE A 439 8.42 -1.82 20.44
N ASP A 440 8.35 -2.59 21.53
CA ASP A 440 8.16 -2.13 22.92
C ASP A 440 9.20 -2.70 23.90
N LYS A 441 10.39 -3.05 23.42
CA LYS A 441 11.42 -3.74 24.20
C LYS A 441 12.21 -2.81 25.14
N GLY A 442 12.10 -1.51 24.94
CA GLY A 442 12.55 -0.46 25.86
C GLY A 442 11.58 -0.25 27.02
N LYS A 443 11.89 0.72 27.87
CA LYS A 443 10.94 1.17 28.89
C LYS A 443 9.89 2.03 28.17
N ALA A 444 8.63 1.65 28.28
CA ALA A 444 7.53 2.45 27.78
C ALA A 444 7.63 3.87 28.36
N VAL A 445 7.64 4.87 27.49
CA VAL A 445 7.49 6.26 27.90
C VAL A 445 6.02 6.40 28.33
N LYS A 446 5.76 6.69 29.61
CA LYS A 446 4.43 7.12 30.02
C LYS A 446 4.12 8.36 29.20
N GLU A 447 3.16 8.27 28.28
CA GLU A 447 2.56 9.47 27.74
C GLU A 447 1.98 10.23 28.94
N ASP A 448 2.45 11.45 29.16
CA ASP A 448 1.67 12.40 29.92
C ASP A 448 0.34 12.49 29.15
N GLU A 449 -0.74 12.01 29.76
CA GLU A 449 -2.08 12.19 29.20
C GLU A 449 -2.17 13.63 28.75
N PRO A 450 -2.51 13.93 27.48
CA PRO A 450 -2.66 15.32 27.07
C PRO A 450 -3.67 15.92 28.02
N LYS A 451 -3.22 16.84 28.89
CA LYS A 451 -4.12 17.62 29.73
C LYS A 451 -5.14 18.20 28.77
N ARG A 452 -6.39 17.74 28.87
CA ARG A 452 -7.52 18.36 28.17
C ARG A 452 -7.39 19.84 28.46
N MET A 453 -6.92 20.60 27.47
CA MET A 453 -7.06 22.04 27.52
C MET A 453 -8.56 22.31 27.40
N ASP A 454 -9.17 22.66 28.53
CA ASP A 454 -10.52 23.21 28.54
C ASP A 454 -10.45 24.57 27.84
N PHE A 455 -10.72 24.57 26.54
CA PHE A 455 -10.81 25.79 25.72
C PHE A 455 -12.11 26.59 25.99
N PHE A 456 -12.92 26.18 26.99
CA PHE A 456 -14.16 26.85 27.39
C PHE A 456 -14.15 27.13 28.91
N LYS A 457 -13.25 27.98 29.36
CA LYS A 457 -13.40 28.79 30.55
C LYS A 457 -13.07 30.23 30.24
#